data_704633478a031fe80f3886f68f898d04
#
_entry.id   704633478a031fe80f3886f68f898d04
#
_cell.length_a   1.000
_cell.length_b   1.000
_cell.length_c   1.000
_cell.angle_alpha   90.00
_cell.angle_beta   90.00
_cell.angle_gamma   90.00
#
_symmetry.space_group_name_H-M   'P 1'
#
loop_
_entity.id
_entity.type
_entity.pdbx_description
1 polymer ?
#
loop_
_entity_poly.entity_id
_entity_poly.type
_entity_poly.pdbx_seq_one_letter_code
_entity_poly.pdbx_strand_id
1 'polypeptide(L)'
;MASLRERKPSFAQKRMGAAMTRRRMRLRRLFGCRRAEKVSNGSETGYKGARPAGLCRKKGLVRVVKSMERLLELQACDLEIARLKREMSDIPKRKAQMESALDAQKERVAQAERGLREAQERIKRAEGEIEAARQQERKYREQQLQIKSNDEYRALERQIAGIREQVAGFEDAELADMERVDCCKAEAAEQRAELDRQAQRVEAEIAEFMKQAEGLGGLLEAAEAERPAKAAAVDGEWLARYERIAAKGGGAIALVEHGACGHCHMKLSPAQVVEARKPDRLSFCDFCGRILYAPA
;
A
#
# COMPACT_ATOMS: atom_id res chain seq x y z
N MET A 1 -5.38 41.49 24.64
CA MET A 1 -6.48 41.41 23.66
C MET A 1 -5.86 41.22 22.27
N ALA A 2 -5.76 39.95 21.78
CA ALA A 2 -5.26 39.63 20.44
C ALA A 2 -6.29 38.72 19.77
N SER A 3 -6.85 39.24 18.71
CA SER A 3 -7.94 38.70 17.88
C SER A 3 -7.50 37.42 17.14
N LEU A 4 -8.18 36.31 17.39
CA LEU A 4 -8.11 35.08 16.62
C LEU A 4 -8.80 35.29 15.25
N ARG A 5 -8.04 35.39 14.17
CA ARG A 5 -8.55 35.35 12.80
C ARG A 5 -8.78 33.89 12.38
N GLU A 6 -10.01 33.48 12.25
CA GLU A 6 -10.44 32.22 11.64
C GLU A 6 -9.99 32.15 10.17
N ARG A 7 -9.16 31.16 9.83
CA ARG A 7 -8.78 30.88 8.44
C ARG A 7 -9.89 30.07 7.77
N LYS A 8 -10.51 30.62 6.74
CA LYS A 8 -11.47 29.91 5.88
C LYS A 8 -10.77 28.77 5.13
N PRO A 9 -11.41 27.57 4.99
CA PRO A 9 -10.80 26.43 4.29
C PRO A 9 -10.64 26.72 2.79
N SER A 10 -9.54 26.22 2.21
CA SER A 10 -9.15 26.42 0.82
C SER A 10 -10.07 25.69 -0.17
N PHE A 11 -10.13 26.23 -1.40
CA PHE A 11 -10.98 25.76 -2.50
C PHE A 11 -10.77 24.29 -2.90
N ALA A 12 -9.64 23.67 -2.54
CA ALA A 12 -9.33 22.27 -2.81
C ALA A 12 -10.11 21.28 -1.93
N GLN A 13 -10.43 21.66 -0.68
CA GLN A 13 -11.17 20.79 0.25
C GLN A 13 -12.66 20.67 -0.08
N LYS A 14 -13.25 21.62 -0.81
CA LYS A 14 -14.66 21.56 -1.25
C LYS A 14 -14.92 20.61 -2.42
N ARG A 15 -13.89 20.25 -3.22
CA ARG A 15 -14.08 19.33 -4.37
C ARG A 15 -14.09 17.85 -4.00
N MET A 16 -13.46 17.43 -2.88
CA MET A 16 -13.45 16.02 -2.47
C MET A 16 -14.76 15.58 -1.78
N GLY A 17 -15.50 16.47 -1.13
CA GLY A 17 -16.78 16.15 -0.50
C GLY A 17 -17.94 15.89 -1.48
N ALA A 18 -17.91 16.49 -2.69
CA ALA A 18 -18.97 16.37 -3.67
C ALA A 18 -18.91 15.10 -4.55
N ALA A 19 -17.78 14.42 -4.61
CA ALA A 19 -17.60 13.19 -5.41
C ALA A 19 -18.13 11.93 -4.70
N MET A 20 -18.16 11.93 -3.37
CA MET A 20 -18.56 10.77 -2.58
C MET A 20 -20.09 10.61 -2.44
N THR A 21 -20.84 11.69 -2.55
CA THR A 21 -22.32 11.66 -2.45
C THR A 21 -23.02 11.22 -3.74
N ARG A 22 -22.40 11.40 -4.91
CA ARG A 22 -23.01 11.00 -6.20
C ARG A 22 -22.93 9.49 -6.49
N ARG A 23 -22.04 8.74 -5.84
CA ARG A 23 -21.91 7.28 -6.04
C ARG A 23 -22.94 6.47 -5.24
N ARG A 24 -23.48 7.01 -4.13
CA ARG A 24 -24.51 6.34 -3.31
C ARG A 24 -25.94 6.45 -3.85
N MET A 25 -26.23 7.39 -4.75
CA MET A 25 -27.58 7.56 -5.30
C MET A 25 -27.90 6.73 -6.56
N ARG A 26 -26.90 6.11 -7.23
CA ARG A 26 -27.17 5.28 -8.43
C ARG A 26 -27.59 3.85 -8.15
N LEU A 27 -27.43 3.32 -6.93
CA LEU A 27 -27.79 1.94 -6.57
C LEU A 27 -29.22 1.77 -6.03
N ARG A 28 -29.97 2.86 -5.80
CA ARG A 28 -31.37 2.79 -5.29
C ARG A 28 -32.45 2.77 -6.37
N ARG A 29 -32.13 2.85 -7.65
CA ARG A 29 -33.15 2.91 -8.74
C ARG A 29 -33.43 1.57 -9.45
N LEU A 30 -32.82 0.48 -9.03
CA LEU A 30 -33.00 -0.84 -9.70
C LEU A 30 -33.95 -1.80 -8.99
N PHE A 31 -34.51 -1.45 -7.85
CA PHE A 31 -35.54 -2.28 -7.18
C PHE A 31 -36.79 -1.46 -6.88
N GLY A 32 -37.52 -1.09 -7.95
CA GLY A 32 -38.85 -0.52 -7.86
C GLY A 32 -39.89 -1.61 -7.95
N CYS A 33 -40.30 -2.16 -6.82
CA CYS A 33 -41.45 -3.05 -6.71
C CYS A 33 -42.75 -2.20 -6.91
N ARG A 34 -43.41 -2.36 -8.05
CA ARG A 34 -44.75 -1.79 -8.26
C ARG A 34 -45.79 -2.62 -7.51
N ARG A 35 -46.47 -1.98 -6.58
CA ARG A 35 -47.68 -2.45 -5.91
C ARG A 35 -48.82 -2.53 -6.96
N ALA A 36 -49.40 -3.70 -7.13
CA ALA A 36 -50.60 -3.86 -7.95
C ALA A 36 -51.83 -3.40 -7.17
N GLU A 37 -52.57 -2.42 -7.71
CA GLU A 37 -53.88 -2.02 -7.26
C GLU A 37 -54.96 -3.03 -7.69
N LYS A 38 -55.85 -3.35 -6.76
CA LYS A 38 -57.04 -4.15 -6.98
C LYS A 38 -58.08 -3.32 -7.74
N VAL A 39 -58.52 -3.83 -8.88
CA VAL A 39 -59.81 -3.42 -9.49
C VAL A 39 -60.74 -4.62 -9.45
N SER A 40 -61.86 -4.44 -8.76
CA SER A 40 -62.99 -5.36 -8.71
C SER A 40 -63.98 -4.99 -9.83
N ASN A 41 -64.47 -6.00 -10.54
CA ASN A 41 -65.89 -6.15 -11.03
C ASN A 41 -65.84 -7.25 -12.09
N GLY A 42 -66.48 -8.35 -11.94
CA GLY A 42 -67.89 -8.65 -11.94
C GLY A 42 -68.33 -9.13 -13.34
N SER A 43 -68.55 -10.42 -13.50
CA SER A 43 -69.72 -11.06 -14.09
C SER A 43 -69.45 -12.48 -14.54
N GLU A 44 -70.30 -13.39 -14.12
CA GLU A 44 -70.42 -14.80 -14.40
C GLU A 44 -70.72 -15.08 -15.86
N THR A 45 -70.08 -16.04 -16.49
CA THR A 45 -70.75 -16.99 -17.41
C THR A 45 -69.89 -18.27 -17.47
N GLY A 46 -70.54 -19.41 -17.21
CA GLY A 46 -69.96 -20.73 -17.14
C GLY A 46 -69.56 -21.28 -18.50
N TYR A 47 -68.45 -22.02 -18.49
CA TYR A 47 -68.15 -23.05 -19.50
C TYR A 47 -67.49 -24.24 -18.79
N LYS A 48 -68.19 -25.34 -18.76
CA LYS A 48 -67.66 -26.68 -18.40
C LYS A 48 -66.82 -27.19 -19.55
N GLY A 49 -65.54 -27.57 -19.31
CA GLY A 49 -64.84 -28.37 -20.29
C GLY A 49 -63.35 -28.41 -20.08
N ALA A 50 -62.80 -29.62 -19.84
CA ALA A 50 -61.46 -30.09 -20.04
C ALA A 50 -60.37 -29.65 -19.02
N ARG A 51 -59.97 -30.56 -18.17
CA ARG A 51 -58.69 -30.50 -17.40
C ARG A 51 -57.51 -30.47 -18.35
N PRO A 52 -56.62 -29.47 -18.37
CA PRO A 52 -55.36 -29.61 -19.04
C PRO A 52 -54.39 -30.34 -18.08
N ALA A 53 -53.95 -31.53 -18.45
CA ALA A 53 -52.76 -32.18 -17.93
C ALA A 53 -51.54 -31.31 -18.28
N GLY A 54 -51.02 -30.50 -17.32
CA GLY A 54 -49.91 -29.60 -17.64
C GLY A 54 -49.31 -28.82 -16.49
N LEU A 55 -49.49 -29.21 -15.22
CA LEU A 55 -49.02 -28.42 -14.07
C LEU A 55 -47.74 -28.95 -13.39
N CYS A 56 -47.01 -29.88 -14.01
CA CYS A 56 -45.79 -30.42 -13.38
C CYS A 56 -44.49 -29.73 -13.81
N ARG A 57 -44.49 -28.91 -14.87
CA ARG A 57 -43.27 -28.25 -15.38
C ARG A 57 -42.90 -26.93 -14.68
N LYS A 58 -43.83 -26.20 -14.07
CA LYS A 58 -43.56 -24.88 -13.46
C LYS A 58 -42.78 -24.96 -12.14
N LYS A 59 -42.95 -26.04 -11.34
CA LYS A 59 -42.23 -26.20 -10.05
C LYS A 59 -40.76 -26.43 -10.21
N GLY A 60 -40.32 -27.14 -11.25
CA GLY A 60 -38.91 -27.36 -11.57
C GLY A 60 -38.19 -26.09 -12.01
N LEU A 61 -38.81 -25.31 -12.90
CA LEU A 61 -38.22 -24.11 -13.46
C LEU A 61 -37.95 -23.00 -12.38
N VAL A 62 -38.90 -22.81 -11.47
CA VAL A 62 -38.78 -21.87 -10.34
C VAL A 62 -37.64 -22.29 -9.38
N ARG A 63 -37.42 -23.61 -9.20
CA ARG A 63 -36.35 -24.14 -8.34
C ARG A 63 -34.97 -23.91 -8.94
N VAL A 64 -34.82 -24.03 -10.23
CA VAL A 64 -33.55 -23.92 -10.95
C VAL A 64 -33.10 -22.46 -11.11
N VAL A 65 -34.02 -21.53 -11.38
CA VAL A 65 -33.73 -20.07 -11.38
C VAL A 65 -33.20 -19.66 -10.01
N LYS A 66 -33.80 -20.16 -8.93
CA LYS A 66 -33.32 -19.88 -7.57
C LYS A 66 -31.92 -20.48 -7.30
N SER A 67 -31.53 -21.58 -7.96
CA SER A 67 -30.22 -22.20 -7.78
C SER A 67 -29.10 -21.36 -8.42
N MET A 68 -29.31 -20.71 -9.57
CA MET A 68 -28.35 -19.81 -10.18
C MET A 68 -28.20 -18.53 -9.37
N GLU A 69 -29.31 -17.94 -8.89
CA GLU A 69 -29.25 -16.76 -8.02
C GLU A 69 -28.43 -17.04 -6.75
N ARG A 70 -28.64 -18.18 -6.11
CA ARG A 70 -27.89 -18.62 -4.93
C ARG A 70 -26.40 -18.84 -5.22
N LEU A 71 -26.06 -19.37 -6.39
CA LEU A 71 -24.67 -19.50 -6.83
C LEU A 71 -24.00 -18.13 -7.03
N LEU A 72 -24.73 -17.16 -7.57
CA LEU A 72 -24.23 -15.79 -7.72
C LEU A 72 -24.03 -15.12 -6.35
N GLU A 73 -24.94 -15.35 -5.38
CA GLU A 73 -24.76 -14.87 -4.01
C GLU A 73 -23.55 -15.53 -3.32
N LEU A 74 -23.35 -16.83 -3.54
CA LEU A 74 -22.16 -17.53 -3.03
C LEU A 74 -20.87 -16.98 -3.67
N GLN A 75 -20.87 -16.76 -4.99
CA GLN A 75 -19.73 -16.17 -5.68
C GLN A 75 -19.43 -14.76 -5.18
N ALA A 76 -20.43 -13.93 -4.96
CA ALA A 76 -20.24 -12.59 -4.42
C ALA A 76 -19.56 -12.63 -3.04
N CYS A 77 -19.97 -13.60 -2.19
CA CYS A 77 -19.33 -13.83 -0.89
C CYS A 77 -17.88 -14.31 -1.05
N ASP A 78 -17.61 -15.27 -1.92
CA ASP A 78 -16.26 -15.80 -2.14
C ASP A 78 -15.32 -14.75 -2.74
N LEU A 79 -15.80 -13.88 -3.63
CA LEU A 79 -15.03 -12.77 -4.18
C LEU A 79 -14.72 -11.72 -3.11
N GLU A 80 -15.67 -11.44 -2.22
CA GLU A 80 -15.47 -10.51 -1.10
C GLU A 80 -14.45 -11.08 -0.10
N ILE A 81 -14.53 -12.37 0.27
CA ILE A 81 -13.54 -13.06 1.09
C ILE A 81 -12.14 -12.96 0.44
N ALA A 82 -12.06 -13.23 -0.87
CA ALA A 82 -10.80 -13.15 -1.60
C ALA A 82 -10.24 -11.72 -1.69
N ARG A 83 -11.11 -10.70 -1.76
CA ARG A 83 -10.74 -9.29 -1.70
C ARG A 83 -10.17 -8.93 -0.34
N LEU A 84 -10.90 -9.25 0.73
CA LEU A 84 -10.50 -8.96 2.11
C LEU A 84 -9.17 -9.64 2.46
N LYS A 85 -8.98 -10.91 2.08
CA LYS A 85 -7.71 -11.63 2.27
C LYS A 85 -6.54 -10.96 1.55
N ARG A 86 -6.74 -10.47 0.34
CA ARG A 86 -5.71 -9.73 -0.40
C ARG A 86 -5.36 -8.41 0.29
N GLU A 87 -6.36 -7.63 0.66
CA GLU A 87 -6.16 -6.36 1.38
C GLU A 87 -5.42 -6.58 2.69
N MET A 88 -5.79 -7.60 3.47
CA MET A 88 -5.05 -7.98 4.69
C MET A 88 -3.61 -8.41 4.41
N SER A 89 -3.36 -9.15 3.33
CA SER A 89 -2.00 -9.59 2.96
C SER A 89 -1.10 -8.46 2.47
N ASP A 90 -1.67 -7.34 2.04
CA ASP A 90 -0.90 -6.19 1.56
C ASP A 90 -0.46 -5.25 2.70
N ILE A 91 -1.17 -5.27 3.84
CA ILE A 91 -0.81 -4.47 5.03
C ILE A 91 0.61 -4.78 5.53
N PRO A 92 1.00 -6.05 5.79
CA PRO A 92 2.36 -6.35 6.26
C PRO A 92 3.44 -5.99 5.24
N LYS A 93 3.17 -6.07 3.94
CA LYS A 93 4.12 -5.67 2.90
C LYS A 93 4.37 -4.16 2.92
N ARG A 94 3.29 -3.36 3.04
CA ARG A 94 3.39 -1.90 3.16
C ARG A 94 4.15 -1.51 4.42
N LYS A 95 3.84 -2.14 5.55
CA LYS A 95 4.57 -1.93 6.81
C LYS A 95 6.06 -2.20 6.64
N ALA A 96 6.45 -3.34 6.06
CA ALA A 96 7.84 -3.68 5.83
C ALA A 96 8.56 -2.69 4.88
N GLN A 97 7.87 -2.15 3.86
CA GLN A 97 8.43 -1.11 2.99
C GLN A 97 8.72 0.18 3.75
N MET A 98 7.81 0.60 4.64
CA MET A 98 7.99 1.81 5.44
C MET A 98 9.11 1.64 6.47
N GLU A 99 9.19 0.50 7.14
CA GLU A 99 10.29 0.17 8.06
C GLU A 99 11.64 0.15 7.33
N SER A 100 11.71 -0.42 6.14
CA SER A 100 12.91 -0.40 5.31
C SER A 100 13.34 1.02 4.89
N ALA A 101 12.38 1.89 4.56
CA ALA A 101 12.66 3.30 4.25
C ALA A 101 13.21 4.05 5.48
N LEU A 102 12.68 3.74 6.67
CA LEU A 102 13.17 4.31 7.93
C LEU A 102 14.59 3.82 8.25
N ASP A 103 14.90 2.56 8.00
CA ASP A 103 16.25 2.00 8.21
C ASP A 103 17.28 2.62 7.24
N ALA A 104 16.88 2.90 6.01
CA ALA A 104 17.73 3.64 5.07
C ALA A 104 18.03 5.07 5.57
N GLN A 105 17.07 5.73 6.22
CA GLN A 105 17.31 7.04 6.82
C GLN A 105 18.21 6.97 8.06
N LYS A 106 18.06 5.94 8.91
CA LYS A 106 18.97 5.69 10.04
C LYS A 106 20.42 5.52 9.57
N GLU A 107 20.65 4.83 8.45
CA GLU A 107 21.98 4.67 7.86
C GLU A 107 22.58 6.00 7.40
N ARG A 108 21.75 6.93 6.83
CA ARG A 108 22.21 8.28 6.47
C ARG A 108 22.65 9.08 7.69
N VAL A 109 21.90 9.00 8.80
CA VAL A 109 22.28 9.60 10.07
C VAL A 109 23.62 9.03 10.54
N ALA A 110 23.77 7.70 10.52
CA ALA A 110 25.00 7.05 10.92
C ALA A 110 26.20 7.45 10.05
N GLN A 111 25.99 7.68 8.75
CA GLN A 111 27.04 8.17 7.83
C GLN A 111 27.45 9.60 8.16
N ALA A 112 26.49 10.51 8.38
CA ALA A 112 26.76 11.88 8.76
C ALA A 112 27.52 11.97 10.10
N GLU A 113 27.14 11.14 11.07
CA GLU A 113 27.84 11.05 12.36
C GLU A 113 29.27 10.47 12.23
N ARG A 114 29.48 9.50 11.33
CA ARG A 114 30.83 9.00 11.02
C ARG A 114 31.69 10.12 10.42
N GLY A 115 31.17 10.86 9.44
CA GLY A 115 31.87 11.99 8.84
C GLY A 115 32.26 13.06 9.85
N LEU A 116 31.36 13.36 10.80
CA LEU A 116 31.65 14.28 11.90
C LEU A 116 32.80 13.78 12.80
N ARG A 117 32.77 12.51 13.21
CA ARG A 117 33.83 11.91 14.03
C ARG A 117 35.18 11.93 13.32
N GLU A 118 35.21 11.58 12.04
CA GLU A 118 36.44 11.59 11.23
C GLU A 118 37.02 12.99 11.11
N ALA A 119 36.19 14.02 10.93
CA ALA A 119 36.65 15.41 10.90
C ALA A 119 37.23 15.84 12.26
N GLN A 120 36.57 15.49 13.37
CA GLN A 120 37.09 15.76 14.73
C GLN A 120 38.40 15.03 15.03
N GLU A 121 38.56 13.80 14.54
CA GLU A 121 39.83 13.07 14.70
C GLU A 121 40.98 13.68 13.88
N ARG A 122 40.68 14.29 12.72
CA ARG A 122 41.69 15.01 11.93
C ARG A 122 42.19 16.24 12.67
N ILE A 123 41.31 17.04 13.26
CA ILE A 123 41.68 18.19 14.09
C ILE A 123 42.63 17.74 15.22
N LYS A 124 42.22 16.72 15.98
CA LYS A 124 43.09 16.19 17.06
C LYS A 124 44.48 15.74 16.59
N ARG A 125 44.58 15.17 15.38
CA ARG A 125 45.86 14.78 14.78
C ARG A 125 46.66 16.03 14.40
N ALA A 126 46.05 17.01 13.76
CA ALA A 126 46.72 18.26 13.41
C ALA A 126 47.24 19.02 14.65
N GLU A 127 46.42 19.10 15.72
CA GLU A 127 46.85 19.65 17.02
C GLU A 127 48.08 18.96 17.57
N GLY A 128 48.12 17.59 17.48
CA GLY A 128 49.25 16.79 17.90
C GLY A 128 50.50 17.07 17.07
N GLU A 129 50.37 17.21 15.75
CA GLU A 129 51.47 17.50 14.82
C GLU A 129 52.01 18.95 15.05
N ILE A 130 51.13 19.90 15.27
CA ILE A 130 51.49 21.30 15.62
C ILE A 130 52.28 21.30 16.92
N GLU A 131 51.81 20.64 17.96
CA GLU A 131 52.51 20.64 19.27
C GLU A 131 53.90 19.93 19.16
N ALA A 132 54.00 18.84 18.43
CA ALA A 132 55.26 18.16 18.18
C ALA A 132 56.26 19.05 17.42
N ALA A 133 55.77 19.73 16.36
CA ALA A 133 56.61 20.66 15.59
C ALA A 133 57.06 21.85 16.44
N ARG A 134 56.19 22.43 17.26
CA ARG A 134 56.52 23.54 18.18
C ARG A 134 57.54 23.07 19.26
N GLN A 135 57.47 21.84 19.73
CA GLN A 135 58.49 21.26 20.65
C GLN A 135 59.83 21.14 19.97
N GLN A 136 59.85 20.73 18.70
CA GLN A 136 61.07 20.63 17.91
C GLN A 136 61.68 22.02 17.67
N GLU A 137 60.87 23.01 17.36
CA GLU A 137 61.30 24.41 17.22
C GLU A 137 61.95 24.94 18.53
N ARG A 138 61.31 24.66 19.69
CA ARG A 138 61.89 25.01 21.00
C ARG A 138 63.26 24.40 21.22
N LYS A 139 63.44 23.09 20.92
CA LYS A 139 64.71 22.40 21.04
C LYS A 139 65.78 23.02 20.13
N TYR A 140 65.45 23.34 18.91
CA TYR A 140 66.43 23.96 17.99
C TYR A 140 66.81 25.37 18.42
N ARG A 141 65.90 26.16 18.98
CA ARG A 141 66.20 27.46 19.56
C ARG A 141 67.13 27.36 20.78
N GLU A 142 66.93 26.36 21.65
CA GLU A 142 67.84 26.08 22.78
C GLU A 142 69.21 25.69 22.32
N GLN A 143 69.35 24.86 21.29
CA GLN A 143 70.61 24.52 20.68
C GLN A 143 71.31 25.73 20.05
N GLN A 144 70.54 26.59 19.38
CA GLN A 144 71.07 27.82 18.73
C GLN A 144 71.74 28.77 19.73
N LEU A 145 71.24 28.81 20.98
CA LEU A 145 71.85 29.63 22.05
C LEU A 145 73.20 29.10 22.53
N GLN A 146 73.52 27.84 22.26
CA GLN A 146 74.77 27.18 22.73
C GLN A 146 75.87 27.18 21.66
N ILE A 147 75.55 27.54 20.40
CA ILE A 147 76.46 27.45 19.26
C ILE A 147 77.32 28.70 19.17
N LYS A 148 78.65 28.51 18.87
CA LYS A 148 79.60 29.58 18.65
C LYS A 148 80.00 29.77 17.18
N SER A 149 79.65 28.79 16.31
CA SER A 149 79.92 28.82 14.88
C SER A 149 78.80 29.52 14.09
N ASN A 150 79.15 30.46 13.25
CA ASN A 150 78.19 31.20 12.46
C ASN A 150 77.49 30.35 11.37
N ASP A 151 78.18 29.36 10.84
CA ASP A 151 77.63 28.47 9.82
C ASP A 151 76.59 27.49 10.40
N GLU A 152 76.88 26.97 11.60
CA GLU A 152 75.94 26.09 12.33
C GLU A 152 74.70 26.91 12.80
N TYR A 153 74.86 28.16 13.24
CA TYR A 153 73.80 29.06 13.59
C TYR A 153 72.84 29.29 12.41
N ARG A 154 73.36 29.60 11.22
CA ARG A 154 72.57 29.74 9.99
C ARG A 154 71.91 28.46 9.54
N ALA A 155 72.49 27.27 9.80
CA ALA A 155 71.88 25.99 9.50
C ALA A 155 70.67 25.75 10.37
N LEU A 156 70.75 25.98 11.69
CA LEU A 156 69.59 25.89 12.60
C LEU A 156 68.50 26.94 12.30
N GLU A 157 68.88 28.12 11.93
CA GLU A 157 67.93 29.18 11.52
C GLU A 157 67.07 28.71 10.33
N ARG A 158 67.66 28.08 9.33
CA ARG A 158 66.95 27.46 8.20
C ARG A 158 66.02 26.32 8.64
N GLN A 159 66.47 25.50 9.57
CA GLN A 159 65.65 24.40 10.13
C GLN A 159 64.45 24.96 10.91
N ILE A 160 64.64 25.96 11.74
CA ILE A 160 63.55 26.65 12.47
C ILE A 160 62.56 27.29 11.51
N ALA A 161 63.05 27.92 10.44
CA ALA A 161 62.17 28.51 9.40
C ALA A 161 61.32 27.45 8.72
N GLY A 162 61.94 26.27 8.37
CA GLY A 162 61.19 25.15 7.77
C GLY A 162 60.13 24.56 8.71
N ILE A 163 60.43 24.47 10.03
CA ILE A 163 59.44 23.97 11.00
C ILE A 163 58.28 24.97 11.14
N ARG A 164 58.55 26.30 11.13
CA ARG A 164 57.50 27.30 11.17
C ARG A 164 56.58 27.26 9.96
N GLU A 165 57.15 26.99 8.78
CA GLU A 165 56.35 26.80 7.56
C GLU A 165 55.49 25.52 7.66
N GLN A 166 56.03 24.44 8.24
CA GLN A 166 55.21 23.21 8.51
C GLN A 166 54.10 23.48 9.51
N VAL A 167 54.35 24.20 10.61
CA VAL A 167 53.35 24.59 11.61
C VAL A 167 52.23 25.41 10.95
N ALA A 168 52.58 26.43 10.12
CA ALA A 168 51.58 27.20 9.39
C ALA A 168 50.70 26.31 8.47
N GLY A 169 51.30 25.35 7.77
CA GLY A 169 50.57 24.39 6.95
C GLY A 169 49.61 23.52 7.75
N PHE A 170 50.03 23.06 8.94
CA PHE A 170 49.14 22.29 9.83
C PHE A 170 48.01 23.14 10.43
N GLU A 171 48.29 24.43 10.80
CA GLU A 171 47.30 25.36 11.28
C GLU A 171 46.23 25.70 10.20
N ASP A 172 46.67 25.86 8.93
CA ASP A 172 45.76 26.03 7.81
C ASP A 172 44.87 24.79 7.59
N ALA A 173 45.45 23.59 7.69
CA ALA A 173 44.70 22.32 7.59
C ALA A 173 43.71 22.14 8.74
N GLU A 174 44.10 22.52 9.98
CA GLU A 174 43.22 22.50 11.15
C GLU A 174 42.01 23.42 10.96
N LEU A 175 42.23 24.65 10.48
CA LEU A 175 41.14 25.62 10.19
C LEU A 175 40.18 25.07 9.16
N ALA A 176 40.66 24.45 8.07
CA ALA A 176 39.83 23.82 7.06
C ALA A 176 39.00 22.64 7.64
N ASP A 177 39.60 21.83 8.50
CA ASP A 177 38.88 20.73 9.17
C ASP A 177 37.89 21.24 10.23
N MET A 178 38.13 22.39 10.89
CA MET A 178 37.16 23.05 11.78
C MET A 178 35.92 23.52 11.01
N GLU A 179 36.08 24.17 9.86
CA GLU A 179 34.96 24.51 8.98
C GLU A 179 34.18 23.26 8.54
N ARG A 180 34.90 22.19 8.24
CA ARG A 180 34.30 20.89 7.87
C ARG A 180 33.49 20.27 9.02
N VAL A 181 33.99 20.34 10.25
CA VAL A 181 33.26 19.90 11.45
C VAL A 181 31.95 20.65 11.60
N ASP A 182 31.93 21.95 11.38
CA ASP A 182 30.69 22.75 11.51
C ASP A 182 29.68 22.38 10.41
N CYS A 183 30.16 22.15 9.18
CA CYS A 183 29.32 21.62 8.11
C CYS A 183 28.74 20.25 8.44
N CYS A 184 29.60 19.29 8.90
CA CYS A 184 29.16 17.94 9.27
C CYS A 184 28.22 17.93 10.48
N LYS A 185 28.37 18.85 11.45
CA LYS A 185 27.41 19.03 12.56
C LYS A 185 26.04 19.44 12.06
N ALA A 186 26.00 20.42 11.14
CA ALA A 186 24.74 20.90 10.57
C ALA A 186 24.04 19.76 9.78
N GLU A 187 24.79 19.05 8.97
CA GLU A 187 24.28 17.90 8.21
C GLU A 187 23.74 16.78 9.14
N ALA A 188 24.50 16.39 10.16
CA ALA A 188 24.06 15.38 11.12
C ALA A 188 22.79 15.81 11.88
N ALA A 189 22.68 17.09 12.24
CA ALA A 189 21.49 17.63 12.88
C ALA A 189 20.27 17.62 11.95
N GLU A 190 20.46 17.96 10.67
CA GLU A 190 19.40 17.91 9.66
C GLU A 190 18.91 16.47 9.41
N GLN A 191 19.84 15.52 9.24
CA GLN A 191 19.49 14.11 9.02
C GLN A 191 18.77 13.50 10.24
N ARG A 192 19.15 13.87 11.47
CA ARG A 192 18.43 13.46 12.68
C ARG A 192 17.02 14.04 12.73
N ALA A 193 16.86 15.33 12.46
CA ALA A 193 15.55 15.97 12.43
C ALA A 193 14.63 15.36 11.35
N GLU A 194 15.19 14.95 10.21
CA GLU A 194 14.42 14.26 9.16
C GLU A 194 14.05 12.84 9.60
N LEU A 195 14.96 12.11 10.26
CA LEU A 195 14.65 10.79 10.82
C LEU A 195 13.50 10.86 11.83
N ASP A 196 13.51 11.85 12.73
CA ASP A 196 12.45 12.02 13.73
C ASP A 196 11.10 12.32 13.06
N ARG A 197 11.10 13.19 12.05
CA ARG A 197 9.88 13.48 11.27
C ARG A 197 9.35 12.25 10.53
N GLN A 198 10.23 11.47 9.93
CA GLN A 198 9.85 10.24 9.23
C GLN A 198 9.37 9.16 10.21
N ALA A 199 10.03 8.99 11.35
CA ALA A 199 9.65 8.04 12.38
C ALA A 199 8.22 8.30 12.88
N GLN A 200 7.89 9.57 13.21
CA GLN A 200 6.54 9.96 13.63
C GLN A 200 5.48 9.68 12.56
N ARG A 201 5.78 9.95 11.28
CA ARG A 201 4.85 9.65 10.17
C ARG A 201 4.63 8.15 10.04
N VAL A 202 5.71 7.37 10.02
CA VAL A 202 5.67 5.91 9.90
C VAL A 202 4.89 5.29 11.05
N GLU A 203 5.11 5.75 12.29
CA GLU A 203 4.39 5.28 13.45
C GLU A 203 2.88 5.55 13.34
N ALA A 204 2.50 6.77 12.94
CA ALA A 204 1.10 7.13 12.74
C ALA A 204 0.44 6.31 11.62
N GLU A 205 1.12 6.08 10.49
CA GLU A 205 0.60 5.27 9.40
C GLU A 205 0.49 3.79 9.78
N ILE A 206 1.46 3.23 10.52
CA ILE A 206 1.38 1.86 11.04
C ILE A 206 0.19 1.71 11.99
N ALA A 207 -0.04 2.68 12.88
CA ALA A 207 -1.19 2.65 13.78
C ALA A 207 -2.52 2.65 13.01
N GLU A 208 -2.62 3.42 11.91
CA GLU A 208 -3.79 3.42 11.05
C GLU A 208 -3.96 2.08 10.31
N PHE A 209 -2.87 1.51 9.78
CA PHE A 209 -2.91 0.18 9.15
C PHE A 209 -3.34 -0.92 10.12
N MET A 210 -2.93 -0.86 11.38
CA MET A 210 -3.38 -1.82 12.39
C MET A 210 -4.88 -1.73 12.65
N LYS A 211 -5.44 -0.52 12.74
CA LYS A 211 -6.90 -0.32 12.85
C LYS A 211 -7.65 -0.84 11.62
N GLN A 212 -7.10 -0.59 10.43
CA GLN A 212 -7.68 -1.13 9.18
C GLN A 212 -7.65 -2.65 9.17
N ALA A 213 -6.55 -3.28 9.61
CA ALA A 213 -6.42 -4.73 9.70
C ALA A 213 -7.45 -5.34 10.66
N GLU A 214 -7.68 -4.73 11.82
CA GLU A 214 -8.72 -5.16 12.77
C GLU A 214 -10.12 -5.08 12.14
N GLY A 215 -10.44 -3.96 11.47
CA GLY A 215 -11.71 -3.80 10.78
C GLY A 215 -11.90 -4.81 9.63
N LEU A 216 -10.87 -5.04 8.84
CA LEU A 216 -10.89 -6.06 7.77
C LEU A 216 -11.01 -7.48 8.33
N GLY A 217 -10.37 -7.77 9.48
CA GLY A 217 -10.47 -9.05 10.18
C GLY A 217 -11.90 -9.37 10.57
N GLY A 218 -12.60 -8.44 11.21
CA GLY A 218 -14.01 -8.60 11.56
C GLY A 218 -14.94 -8.80 10.35
N LEU A 219 -14.69 -8.06 9.26
CA LEU A 219 -15.45 -8.25 8.02
C LEU A 219 -15.18 -9.62 7.37
N LEU A 220 -13.94 -10.07 7.41
CA LEU A 220 -13.55 -11.38 6.89
C LEU A 220 -14.20 -12.51 7.68
N GLU A 221 -14.16 -12.46 9.00
CA GLU A 221 -14.81 -13.46 9.86
C GLU A 221 -16.32 -13.51 9.63
N ALA A 222 -16.99 -12.36 9.49
CA ALA A 222 -18.41 -12.29 9.18
C ALA A 222 -18.72 -12.93 7.81
N ALA A 223 -17.93 -12.59 6.78
CA ALA A 223 -18.12 -13.16 5.44
C ALA A 223 -17.85 -14.66 5.39
N GLU A 224 -16.84 -15.16 6.10
CA GLU A 224 -16.52 -16.58 6.24
C GLU A 224 -17.61 -17.35 7.03
N ALA A 225 -18.22 -16.71 8.02
CA ALA A 225 -19.34 -17.29 8.78
C ALA A 225 -20.63 -17.39 7.93
N GLU A 226 -20.89 -16.43 7.03
CA GLU A 226 -22.04 -16.47 6.12
C GLU A 226 -21.91 -17.49 4.98
N ARG A 227 -20.67 -17.77 4.53
CA ARG A 227 -20.38 -18.64 3.39
C ARG A 227 -21.03 -20.03 3.50
N PRO A 228 -20.96 -20.78 4.63
CA PRO A 228 -21.57 -22.10 4.77
C PRO A 228 -23.10 -22.09 4.58
N ALA A 229 -23.77 -21.06 5.10
CA ALA A 229 -25.21 -20.91 4.96
C ALA A 229 -25.62 -20.67 3.48
N LYS A 230 -24.84 -19.85 2.76
CA LYS A 230 -25.05 -19.62 1.31
C LYS A 230 -24.74 -20.88 0.50
N ALA A 231 -23.68 -21.62 0.84
CA ALA A 231 -23.34 -22.89 0.19
C ALA A 231 -24.40 -23.96 0.40
N ALA A 232 -24.94 -24.10 1.63
CA ALA A 232 -25.99 -25.05 1.94
C ALA A 232 -27.33 -24.79 1.21
N ALA A 233 -27.54 -23.54 0.76
CA ALA A 233 -28.72 -23.15 -0.01
C ALA A 233 -28.65 -23.56 -1.49
N VAL A 234 -27.47 -23.95 -2.01
CA VAL A 234 -27.23 -24.35 -3.39
C VAL A 234 -27.47 -25.88 -3.54
N ASP A 235 -27.87 -26.33 -4.72
CA ASP A 235 -27.95 -27.72 -5.05
C ASP A 235 -26.56 -28.37 -5.02
N GLY A 236 -26.42 -29.55 -4.41
CA GLY A 236 -25.15 -30.20 -4.17
C GLY A 236 -24.34 -30.54 -5.44
N GLU A 237 -25.00 -30.87 -6.56
CA GLU A 237 -24.31 -31.11 -7.83
C GLU A 237 -23.74 -29.80 -8.40
N TRP A 238 -24.51 -28.73 -8.31
CA TRP A 238 -24.07 -27.39 -8.77
C TRP A 238 -22.97 -26.84 -7.90
N LEU A 239 -23.06 -27.03 -6.59
CA LEU A 239 -22.04 -26.63 -5.63
C LEU A 239 -20.69 -27.30 -5.92
N ALA A 240 -20.70 -28.63 -6.11
CA ALA A 240 -19.47 -29.36 -6.39
C ALA A 240 -18.78 -28.93 -7.68
N ARG A 241 -19.55 -28.58 -8.71
CA ARG A 241 -19.02 -28.01 -9.97
C ARG A 241 -18.47 -26.62 -9.77
N TYR A 242 -19.21 -25.77 -9.02
CA TYR A 242 -18.78 -24.40 -8.66
C TYR A 242 -17.45 -24.42 -7.91
N GLU A 243 -17.32 -25.20 -6.84
CA GLU A 243 -16.11 -25.25 -6.01
C GLU A 243 -14.88 -25.71 -6.79
N ARG A 244 -15.03 -26.71 -7.69
CA ARG A 244 -13.94 -27.15 -8.57
C ARG A 244 -13.42 -26.02 -9.47
N ILE A 245 -14.30 -25.15 -9.93
CA ILE A 245 -13.92 -24.00 -10.79
C ILE A 245 -13.38 -22.86 -9.94
N ALA A 246 -14.02 -22.58 -8.81
CA ALA A 246 -13.61 -21.51 -7.88
C ALA A 246 -12.20 -21.74 -7.33
N ALA A 247 -11.79 -22.99 -7.13
CA ALA A 247 -10.43 -23.34 -6.69
C ALA A 247 -9.32 -22.85 -7.65
N LYS A 248 -9.64 -22.59 -8.93
CA LYS A 248 -8.70 -22.00 -9.90
C LYS A 248 -8.52 -20.49 -9.74
N GLY A 249 -9.31 -19.85 -8.86
CA GLY A 249 -9.28 -18.41 -8.61
C GLY A 249 -10.06 -17.56 -9.62
N GLY A 250 -10.36 -16.32 -9.23
CA GLY A 250 -11.00 -15.34 -10.11
C GLY A 250 -12.48 -15.50 -10.39
N GLY A 251 -13.20 -16.23 -9.53
CA GLY A 251 -14.64 -16.51 -9.67
C GLY A 251 -14.95 -17.72 -10.56
N ALA A 252 -16.05 -18.41 -10.28
CA ALA A 252 -16.48 -19.60 -10.99
C ALA A 252 -17.51 -19.31 -12.09
N ILE A 253 -18.26 -18.22 -11.94
CA ILE A 253 -19.32 -17.79 -12.87
C ILE A 253 -18.85 -16.56 -13.63
N ALA A 254 -18.97 -16.59 -14.94
CA ALA A 254 -18.67 -15.48 -15.84
C ALA A 254 -19.94 -14.95 -16.49
N LEU A 255 -20.15 -13.63 -16.46
CA LEU A 255 -21.24 -12.98 -17.15
C LEU A 255 -20.96 -13.01 -18.67
N VAL A 256 -21.97 -13.28 -19.46
CA VAL A 256 -21.88 -13.15 -20.93
C VAL A 256 -22.16 -11.71 -21.32
N GLU A 257 -21.17 -11.02 -21.87
CA GLU A 257 -21.24 -9.63 -22.33
C GLU A 257 -20.91 -9.55 -23.81
N HIS A 258 -21.80 -8.97 -24.58
CA HIS A 258 -21.63 -8.77 -26.05
C HIS A 258 -21.26 -10.04 -26.82
N GLY A 259 -21.74 -11.22 -26.36
CA GLY A 259 -21.45 -12.49 -26.99
C GLY A 259 -20.05 -13.06 -26.68
N ALA A 260 -19.38 -12.52 -25.66
CA ALA A 260 -18.09 -12.98 -25.15
C ALA A 260 -18.19 -13.39 -23.69
N CYS A 261 -17.25 -14.22 -23.22
CA CYS A 261 -17.12 -14.59 -21.83
C CYS A 261 -16.50 -13.43 -21.04
N GLY A 262 -17.19 -12.88 -20.03
CA GLY A 262 -16.73 -11.75 -19.22
C GLY A 262 -15.48 -12.00 -18.37
N HIS A 263 -14.96 -13.26 -18.36
CA HIS A 263 -13.71 -13.57 -17.67
C HIS A 263 -12.49 -13.71 -18.60
N CYS A 264 -12.61 -14.54 -19.65
CA CYS A 264 -11.50 -14.77 -20.59
C CYS A 264 -11.60 -13.95 -21.88
N HIS A 265 -12.68 -13.19 -22.05
CA HIS A 265 -13.00 -12.32 -23.17
C HIS A 265 -13.05 -13.00 -24.55
N MET A 266 -13.03 -14.33 -24.56
CA MET A 266 -13.16 -15.10 -25.80
C MET A 266 -14.60 -15.04 -26.31
N LYS A 267 -14.77 -14.93 -27.61
CA LYS A 267 -16.05 -14.90 -28.30
C LYS A 267 -16.73 -16.29 -28.17
N LEU A 268 -17.98 -16.28 -27.74
CA LEU A 268 -18.79 -17.48 -27.56
C LEU A 268 -19.57 -17.81 -28.83
N SER A 269 -19.86 -19.08 -29.04
CA SER A 269 -20.76 -19.47 -30.12
C SER A 269 -22.20 -19.00 -29.83
N PRO A 270 -23.01 -18.70 -30.84
CA PRO A 270 -24.41 -18.34 -30.63
C PRO A 270 -25.19 -19.38 -29.82
N ALA A 271 -24.87 -20.65 -29.95
CA ALA A 271 -25.48 -21.75 -29.18
C ALA A 271 -25.13 -21.61 -27.69
N GLN A 272 -23.88 -21.34 -27.33
CA GLN A 272 -23.46 -21.12 -25.93
C GLN A 272 -24.14 -19.91 -25.30
N VAL A 273 -24.30 -18.81 -26.05
CA VAL A 273 -25.00 -17.60 -25.57
C VAL A 273 -26.46 -17.91 -25.27
N VAL A 274 -27.12 -18.68 -26.12
CA VAL A 274 -28.51 -19.11 -25.91
C VAL A 274 -28.62 -20.08 -24.74
N GLU A 275 -27.67 -21.01 -24.58
CA GLU A 275 -27.64 -21.96 -23.46
C GLU A 275 -27.38 -21.24 -22.13
N ALA A 276 -26.50 -20.21 -22.08
CA ALA A 276 -26.24 -19.42 -20.88
C ALA A 276 -27.46 -18.66 -20.35
N ARG A 277 -28.49 -18.44 -21.19
CA ARG A 277 -29.77 -17.83 -20.78
C ARG A 277 -30.75 -18.82 -20.19
N LYS A 278 -30.53 -20.13 -20.39
CA LYS A 278 -31.44 -21.19 -19.88
C LYS A 278 -31.17 -21.43 -18.41
N PRO A 279 -32.18 -21.24 -17.52
CA PRO A 279 -31.96 -21.39 -16.08
C PRO A 279 -31.97 -22.84 -15.61
N ASP A 280 -32.25 -23.79 -16.50
CA ASP A 280 -32.48 -25.21 -16.19
C ASP A 280 -31.22 -26.08 -16.21
N ARG A 281 -30.10 -25.53 -16.68
CA ARG A 281 -28.81 -26.24 -16.73
C ARG A 281 -27.62 -25.29 -16.64
N LEU A 282 -26.49 -25.81 -16.19
CA LEU A 282 -25.23 -25.09 -16.22
C LEU A 282 -24.63 -25.15 -17.64
N SER A 283 -24.28 -24.00 -18.20
CA SER A 283 -23.45 -23.89 -19.40
C SER A 283 -22.04 -23.46 -19.04
N PHE A 284 -21.05 -23.89 -19.81
CA PHE A 284 -19.64 -23.66 -19.51
C PHE A 284 -18.96 -23.01 -20.71
N CYS A 285 -17.97 -22.18 -20.41
CA CYS A 285 -17.10 -21.60 -21.43
C CYS A 285 -16.08 -22.67 -21.90
N ASP A 286 -16.01 -22.97 -23.20
CA ASP A 286 -15.09 -23.96 -23.76
C ASP A 286 -13.63 -23.58 -23.59
N PHE A 287 -13.33 -22.28 -23.43
CA PHE A 287 -11.97 -21.76 -23.31
C PHE A 287 -11.44 -21.76 -21.87
N CYS A 288 -12.23 -21.28 -20.89
CA CYS A 288 -11.78 -21.13 -19.50
C CYS A 288 -12.49 -22.07 -18.52
N GLY A 289 -13.53 -22.81 -18.97
CA GLY A 289 -14.27 -23.77 -18.17
C GLY A 289 -15.18 -23.17 -17.10
N ARG A 290 -15.37 -21.84 -17.06
CA ARG A 290 -16.26 -21.17 -16.10
C ARG A 290 -17.72 -21.34 -16.48
N ILE A 291 -18.58 -21.32 -15.47
CA ILE A 291 -20.03 -21.32 -15.65
C ILE A 291 -20.43 -20.02 -16.31
N LEU A 292 -21.16 -20.10 -17.43
CA LEU A 292 -21.67 -18.93 -18.14
C LEU A 292 -23.05 -18.55 -17.59
N TYR A 293 -23.27 -17.28 -17.39
CA TYR A 293 -24.54 -16.70 -16.99
C TYR A 293 -24.86 -15.50 -17.88
N ALA A 294 -26.05 -15.48 -18.46
CA ALA A 294 -26.58 -14.34 -19.18
C ALA A 294 -27.91 -13.93 -18.54
N PRO A 295 -28.05 -12.70 -18.02
CA PRO A 295 -29.33 -12.22 -17.55
C PRO A 295 -30.34 -12.23 -18.70
N ALA A 296 -31.61 -12.47 -18.35
CA ALA A 296 -32.74 -12.52 -19.31
C ALA A 296 -33.04 -11.14 -19.90
#